data_46560ebc3bd3ec4fb14012d8839e2344
#
_entry.id   46560ebc3bd3ec4fb14012d8839e2344
#
_cell.length_a   1.000
_cell.length_b   1.000
_cell.length_c   1.000
_cell.angle_alpha   90.00
_cell.angle_beta   90.00
_cell.angle_gamma   90.00
#
_symmetry.space_group_name_H-M   'P 1'
#
loop_
_entity.id
_entity.type
_entity.pdbx_description
1 polymer ?
#
loop_
_entity_poly.entity_id
_entity_poly.type
_entity_poly.pdbx_seq_one_letter_code
_entity_poly.pdbx_strand_id
1 'polypeptide(L)'
;IIAVKPLKDGVIADFDVTKEMLRLFLHKIYGKSPFKPEVMICVPLEVTSVEKKALFDSITGAKKVYIIEEGRAAVLGSGVNISAPEGNMVIDIGGGSTDIAILSLDEIVVSKSLRIASNTFDDDIVKYVKKKYSLLIGERTAEKIKKELGTAVPLEVEEVIDIKGRDLITGLPKTVKLSSNEIYEAIRDSLYEIINNTKEVLEKCPPELVVDILDNGIVMTGGGSLVRNFTNLMEEETKITVFLAEKPLESVVLGGGMAFDNKNLLRTLQMKENT
;
A
#
# COMPACT_ATOMS: atom_id res chain seq x y z
N ILE A 1 9.25 -27.36 2.31
CA ILE A 1 8.76 -26.27 1.44
C ILE A 1 9.12 -24.99 2.17
N ILE A 2 9.88 -24.11 1.52
CA ILE A 2 10.24 -22.79 2.03
C ILE A 2 9.39 -21.79 1.27
N ALA A 3 8.64 -20.94 2.00
CA ALA A 3 7.94 -19.81 1.41
C ALA A 3 8.91 -18.65 1.24
N VAL A 4 8.99 -18.09 0.04
CA VAL A 4 9.84 -16.94 -0.28
C VAL A 4 8.93 -15.78 -0.66
N LYS A 5 9.23 -14.58 -0.12
CA LYS A 5 8.62 -13.31 -0.54
C LYS A 5 9.59 -12.64 -1.54
N PRO A 6 9.35 -12.75 -2.86
CA PRO A 6 10.30 -12.24 -3.86
C PRO A 6 10.25 -10.73 -4.03
N LEU A 7 9.19 -10.10 -3.53
CA LEU A 7 9.04 -8.64 -3.47
C LEU A 7 9.10 -8.21 -2.01
N LYS A 8 9.81 -7.12 -1.74
CA LYS A 8 9.90 -6.50 -0.43
C LYS A 8 9.85 -4.98 -0.58
N ASP A 9 9.04 -4.34 0.27
CA ASP A 9 8.88 -2.88 0.29
C ASP A 9 8.58 -2.27 -1.10
N GLY A 10 7.74 -2.96 -1.88
CA GLY A 10 7.33 -2.54 -3.23
C GLY A 10 8.35 -2.81 -4.34
N VAL A 11 9.54 -3.38 -4.04
CA VAL A 11 10.60 -3.62 -5.01
C VAL A 11 11.01 -5.09 -5.09
N ILE A 12 11.75 -5.47 -6.15
CA ILE A 12 12.26 -6.83 -6.34
C ILE A 12 13.38 -7.10 -5.34
N ALA A 13 13.18 -8.07 -4.45
CA ALA A 13 14.19 -8.58 -3.53
C ALA A 13 14.93 -9.80 -4.09
N ASP A 14 14.26 -10.61 -4.93
CA ASP A 14 14.82 -11.76 -5.62
C ASP A 14 14.32 -11.77 -7.07
N PHE A 15 15.23 -11.50 -8.01
CA PHE A 15 14.89 -11.34 -9.42
C PHE A 15 14.41 -12.63 -10.05
N ASP A 16 15.10 -13.74 -9.83
CA ASP A 16 14.79 -15.02 -10.47
C ASP A 16 13.46 -15.58 -9.96
N VAL A 17 13.21 -15.50 -8.67
CA VAL A 17 11.94 -15.93 -8.07
C VAL A 17 10.79 -15.02 -8.50
N THR A 18 11.01 -13.70 -8.59
CA THR A 18 10.00 -12.74 -9.10
C THR A 18 9.64 -13.06 -10.55
N LYS A 19 10.64 -13.26 -11.40
CA LYS A 19 10.45 -13.59 -12.82
C LYS A 19 9.65 -14.87 -12.99
N GLU A 20 9.98 -15.92 -12.25
CA GLU A 20 9.26 -17.18 -12.31
C GLU A 20 7.83 -17.07 -11.77
N MET A 21 7.62 -16.33 -10.67
CA MET A 21 6.30 -16.05 -10.11
C MET A 21 5.41 -15.34 -11.14
N LEU A 22 5.91 -14.27 -11.77
CA LEU A 22 5.18 -13.50 -12.77
C LEU A 22 4.89 -14.35 -14.02
N ARG A 23 5.85 -15.16 -14.46
CA ARG A 23 5.66 -16.12 -15.55
C ARG A 23 4.51 -17.10 -15.25
N LEU A 24 4.47 -17.64 -14.03
CA LEU A 24 3.42 -18.55 -13.60
C LEU A 24 2.05 -17.85 -13.53
N PHE A 25 1.98 -16.61 -13.06
CA PHE A 25 0.73 -15.83 -13.06
C PHE A 25 0.23 -15.57 -14.47
N LEU A 26 1.09 -15.12 -15.37
CA LEU A 26 0.72 -14.92 -16.78
C LEU A 26 0.26 -16.23 -17.41
N HIS A 27 0.97 -17.34 -17.16
CA HIS A 27 0.56 -18.64 -17.67
C HIS A 27 -0.81 -19.11 -17.12
N LYS A 28 -1.09 -18.83 -15.85
CA LYS A 28 -2.37 -19.17 -15.22
C LYS A 28 -3.53 -18.39 -15.86
N ILE A 29 -3.31 -17.13 -16.26
CA ILE A 29 -4.32 -16.24 -16.85
C ILE A 29 -4.53 -16.55 -18.34
N TYR A 30 -3.45 -16.62 -19.11
CA TYR A 30 -3.49 -16.76 -20.57
C TYR A 30 -3.37 -18.18 -21.08
N GLY A 31 -2.85 -19.11 -20.28
CA GLY A 31 -2.68 -20.50 -20.63
C GLY A 31 -1.81 -20.70 -21.89
N LYS A 32 -2.35 -21.44 -22.86
CA LYS A 32 -1.72 -21.72 -24.15
C LYS A 32 -2.18 -20.77 -25.26
N SER A 33 -2.65 -19.56 -24.93
CA SER A 33 -3.05 -18.57 -25.94
C SER A 33 -1.90 -18.29 -26.92
N PRO A 34 -2.17 -18.26 -28.25
CA PRO A 34 -1.16 -17.88 -29.23
C PRO A 34 -0.85 -16.38 -29.20
N PHE A 35 -1.70 -15.60 -28.55
CA PHE A 35 -1.54 -14.15 -28.45
C PHE A 35 -0.86 -13.78 -27.12
N LYS A 36 0.24 -13.03 -27.21
CA LYS A 36 0.92 -12.48 -26.05
C LYS A 36 0.10 -11.29 -25.50
N PRO A 37 -0.10 -11.19 -24.17
CA PRO A 37 -0.84 -10.08 -23.56
C PRO A 37 -0.03 -8.78 -23.57
N GLU A 38 -0.73 -7.67 -23.43
CA GLU A 38 -0.16 -6.43 -22.92
C GLU A 38 -0.32 -6.42 -21.41
N VAL A 39 0.71 -5.98 -20.68
CA VAL A 39 0.79 -6.04 -19.21
C VAL A 39 1.03 -4.65 -18.65
N MET A 40 0.24 -4.25 -17.66
CA MET A 40 0.48 -3.06 -16.85
C MET A 40 1.08 -3.48 -15.51
N ILE A 41 2.16 -2.81 -15.11
CA ILE A 41 2.77 -2.97 -13.79
C ILE A 41 2.57 -1.68 -13.02
N CYS A 42 2.04 -1.78 -11.81
CA CYS A 42 2.02 -0.68 -10.87
C CYS A 42 3.29 -0.71 -10.03
N VAL A 43 3.91 0.44 -9.83
CA VAL A 43 5.16 0.59 -9.08
C VAL A 43 5.04 1.73 -8.08
N PRO A 44 5.71 1.66 -6.92
CA PRO A 44 5.79 2.78 -5.99
C PRO A 44 6.32 4.06 -6.67
N LEU A 45 5.97 5.21 -6.14
CA LEU A 45 6.32 6.51 -6.73
C LEU A 45 7.83 6.74 -6.84
N GLU A 46 8.60 6.33 -5.83
CA GLU A 46 10.04 6.58 -5.75
C GLU A 46 10.88 5.35 -6.17
N VAL A 47 10.51 4.71 -7.29
CA VAL A 47 11.27 3.59 -7.84
C VAL A 47 12.37 4.10 -8.76
N THR A 48 13.60 3.62 -8.54
CA THR A 48 14.76 3.97 -9.35
C THR A 48 14.67 3.43 -10.78
N SER A 49 15.42 4.03 -11.71
CA SER A 49 15.50 3.55 -13.10
C SER A 49 16.03 2.11 -13.20
N VAL A 50 16.89 1.70 -12.28
CA VAL A 50 17.42 0.32 -12.20
C VAL A 50 16.34 -0.66 -11.79
N GLU A 51 15.56 -0.33 -10.77
CA GLU A 51 14.43 -1.14 -10.30
C GLU A 51 13.33 -1.23 -11.37
N LYS A 52 12.99 -0.11 -12.05
CA LYS A 52 12.05 -0.12 -13.19
C LYS A 52 12.54 -1.06 -14.31
N LYS A 53 13.84 -1.00 -14.64
CA LYS A 53 14.43 -1.89 -15.64
C LYS A 53 14.36 -3.35 -15.20
N ALA A 54 14.68 -3.64 -13.93
CA ALA A 54 14.57 -5.01 -13.41
C ALA A 54 13.14 -5.56 -13.50
N LEU A 55 12.12 -4.71 -13.21
CA LEU A 55 10.71 -5.08 -13.39
C LEU A 55 10.38 -5.38 -14.85
N PHE A 56 10.78 -4.52 -15.79
CA PHE A 56 10.60 -4.80 -17.21
C PHE A 56 11.25 -6.13 -17.63
N ASP A 57 12.46 -6.40 -17.16
CA ASP A 57 13.22 -7.60 -17.52
C ASP A 57 12.67 -8.87 -16.85
N SER A 58 11.96 -8.75 -15.73
CA SER A 58 11.31 -9.86 -15.04
C SER A 58 10.06 -10.38 -15.77
N ILE A 59 9.41 -9.54 -16.60
CA ILE A 59 8.21 -9.95 -17.34
C ILE A 59 8.58 -10.57 -18.67
N THR A 60 8.39 -11.88 -18.77
CA THR A 60 8.57 -12.65 -19.97
C THR A 60 7.23 -13.15 -20.49
N GLY A 61 7.06 -13.21 -21.83
CA GLY A 61 5.83 -13.71 -22.44
C GLY A 61 4.76 -12.64 -22.70
N ALA A 62 4.99 -11.38 -22.35
CA ALA A 62 4.14 -10.26 -22.74
C ALA A 62 4.55 -9.68 -24.11
N LYS A 63 3.59 -9.11 -24.86
CA LYS A 63 3.83 -8.36 -26.09
C LYS A 63 4.39 -6.99 -25.78
N LYS A 64 3.72 -6.28 -24.85
CA LYS A 64 4.11 -4.97 -24.34
C LYS A 64 3.98 -4.96 -22.83
N VAL A 65 4.85 -4.22 -22.18
CA VAL A 65 4.82 -3.97 -20.75
C VAL A 65 4.81 -2.47 -20.52
N TYR A 66 3.83 -2.00 -19.77
CA TYR A 66 3.70 -0.62 -19.35
C TYR A 66 3.96 -0.50 -17.85
N ILE A 67 4.45 0.64 -17.42
CA ILE A 67 4.61 0.99 -16.00
C ILE A 67 3.74 2.20 -15.69
N ILE A 68 2.98 2.10 -14.61
CA ILE A 68 2.20 3.19 -14.01
C ILE A 68 2.56 3.30 -12.52
N GLU A 69 2.60 4.51 -11.99
CA GLU A 69 2.81 4.76 -10.56
C GLU A 69 1.60 4.31 -9.75
N GLU A 70 1.83 3.66 -8.58
CA GLU A 70 0.78 3.15 -7.70
C GLU A 70 -0.18 4.26 -7.27
N GLY A 71 0.32 5.45 -6.90
CA GLY A 71 -0.53 6.59 -6.56
C GLY A 71 -1.47 7.02 -7.69
N ARG A 72 -0.98 7.06 -8.95
CA ARG A 72 -1.81 7.37 -10.13
C ARG A 72 -2.86 6.28 -10.37
N ALA A 73 -2.47 5.02 -10.31
CA ALA A 73 -3.38 3.89 -10.45
C ALA A 73 -4.42 3.86 -9.31
N ALA A 74 -4.00 4.13 -8.08
CA ALA A 74 -4.88 4.16 -6.91
C ALA A 74 -6.02 5.18 -7.06
N VAL A 75 -5.71 6.39 -7.52
CA VAL A 75 -6.73 7.43 -7.76
C VAL A 75 -7.69 7.03 -8.86
N LEU A 76 -7.17 6.55 -10.00
CA LEU A 76 -8.01 6.07 -11.10
C LEU A 76 -8.96 4.95 -10.65
N GLY A 77 -8.43 3.97 -9.93
CA GLY A 77 -9.21 2.83 -9.44
C GLY A 77 -10.18 3.17 -8.31
N SER A 78 -10.00 4.32 -7.66
CA SER A 78 -10.95 4.87 -6.69
C SER A 78 -12.10 5.65 -7.35
N GLY A 79 -12.09 5.76 -8.68
CA GLY A 79 -13.15 6.44 -9.44
C GLY A 79 -13.02 7.96 -9.47
N VAL A 80 -11.89 8.52 -9.04
CA VAL A 80 -11.64 9.96 -9.06
C VAL A 80 -11.19 10.38 -10.47
N ASN A 81 -11.75 11.47 -10.98
CA ASN A 81 -11.37 12.03 -12.27
C ASN A 81 -10.15 12.95 -12.13
N ILE A 82 -8.97 12.44 -12.51
CA ILE A 82 -7.72 13.19 -12.44
C ILE A 82 -7.43 14.04 -13.70
N SER A 83 -8.24 13.92 -14.76
CA SER A 83 -8.04 14.69 -15.98
C SER A 83 -8.56 16.13 -15.89
N ALA A 84 -9.32 16.46 -14.84
CA ALA A 84 -9.76 17.82 -14.55
C ALA A 84 -8.59 18.67 -14.00
N PRO A 85 -8.62 20.00 -14.21
CA PRO A 85 -7.61 20.92 -13.65
C PRO A 85 -7.85 21.21 -12.16
N GLU A 86 -8.13 20.16 -11.39
CA GLU A 86 -8.43 20.21 -9.96
C GLU A 86 -7.44 19.34 -9.19
N GLY A 87 -7.10 19.76 -7.97
CA GLY A 87 -6.24 18.99 -7.06
C GLY A 87 -6.98 17.79 -6.49
N ASN A 88 -6.40 16.60 -6.66
CA ASN A 88 -6.90 15.35 -6.07
C ASN A 88 -5.78 14.70 -5.26
N MET A 89 -6.06 14.31 -4.01
CA MET A 89 -5.08 13.69 -3.13
C MET A 89 -5.43 12.25 -2.81
N VAL A 90 -4.44 11.39 -2.90
CA VAL A 90 -4.54 9.98 -2.52
C VAL A 90 -3.44 9.58 -1.55
N ILE A 91 -3.79 8.67 -0.64
CA ILE A 91 -2.86 7.98 0.26
C ILE A 91 -3.09 6.49 0.06
N ASP A 92 -2.17 5.82 -0.62
CA ASP A 92 -2.20 4.37 -0.80
C ASP A 92 -1.29 3.69 0.23
N ILE A 93 -1.89 3.01 1.19
CA ILE A 93 -1.17 2.31 2.26
C ILE A 93 -1.15 0.82 1.93
N GLY A 94 -0.13 0.42 1.19
CA GLY A 94 0.06 -0.96 0.76
C GLY A 94 0.57 -1.90 1.86
N GLY A 95 1.21 -2.99 1.43
CA GLY A 95 1.88 -3.91 2.35
C GLY A 95 3.25 -3.40 2.81
N GLY A 96 4.09 -2.97 1.87
CA GLY A 96 5.47 -2.59 2.11
C GLY A 96 5.77 -1.09 1.93
N SER A 97 4.90 -0.36 1.23
CA SER A 97 5.04 1.08 0.97
C SER A 97 3.74 1.81 1.22
N THR A 98 3.87 3.09 1.54
CA THR A 98 2.77 4.06 1.53
C THR A 98 3.12 5.14 0.53
N ASP A 99 2.27 5.31 -0.48
CA ASP A 99 2.41 6.32 -1.51
C ASP A 99 1.38 7.44 -1.29
N ILE A 100 1.88 8.65 -1.15
CA ILE A 100 1.09 9.87 -0.96
C ILE A 100 1.28 10.71 -2.21
N ALA A 101 0.20 11.05 -2.91
CA ALA A 101 0.28 11.82 -4.14
C ALA A 101 -0.84 12.85 -4.27
N ILE A 102 -0.50 13.99 -4.84
CA ILE A 102 -1.43 15.01 -5.32
C ILE A 102 -1.33 15.04 -6.83
N LEU A 103 -2.47 14.88 -7.51
CA LEU A 103 -2.58 14.80 -8.96
C LEU A 103 -3.51 15.88 -9.48
N SER A 104 -3.19 16.38 -10.67
CA SER A 104 -4.03 17.30 -11.47
C SER A 104 -3.68 17.12 -12.94
N LEU A 105 -4.65 17.22 -13.85
CA LEU A 105 -4.45 17.09 -15.31
C LEU A 105 -3.69 15.82 -15.72
N ASP A 106 -4.06 14.69 -15.15
CA ASP A 106 -3.42 13.37 -15.33
C ASP A 106 -1.95 13.28 -14.84
N GLU A 107 -1.39 14.34 -14.24
CA GLU A 107 0.00 14.38 -13.79
C GLU A 107 0.13 14.44 -12.27
N ILE A 108 1.24 13.88 -11.76
CA ILE A 108 1.60 13.95 -10.35
C ILE A 108 2.29 15.29 -10.08
N VAL A 109 1.69 16.13 -9.24
CA VAL A 109 2.18 17.47 -8.90
C VAL A 109 3.15 17.41 -7.72
N VAL A 110 2.76 16.73 -6.66
CA VAL A 110 3.58 16.49 -5.46
C VAL A 110 3.37 15.06 -5.03
N SER A 111 4.44 14.40 -4.64
CA SER A 111 4.35 13.04 -4.10
C SER A 111 5.42 12.73 -3.08
N LYS A 112 5.17 11.70 -2.29
CA LYS A 112 6.12 11.09 -1.37
C LYS A 112 5.83 9.61 -1.22
N SER A 113 6.87 8.78 -1.23
CA SER A 113 6.79 7.37 -0.93
C SER A 113 7.49 7.06 0.38
N LEU A 114 6.88 6.21 1.21
CA LEU A 114 7.40 5.80 2.51
C LEU A 114 7.55 4.28 2.54
N ARG A 115 8.58 3.79 3.21
CA ARG A 115 8.73 2.35 3.52
C ARG A 115 8.08 1.98 4.87
N ILE A 116 7.00 2.66 5.20
CA ILE A 116 6.16 2.43 6.37
C ILE A 116 4.77 2.13 5.86
N ALA A 117 4.26 0.92 6.14
CA ALA A 117 3.00 0.44 5.63
C ALA A 117 2.46 -0.71 6.50
N SER A 118 1.51 -1.49 6.00
CA SER A 118 0.82 -2.53 6.76
C SER A 118 1.75 -3.58 7.38
N ASN A 119 2.85 -3.95 6.71
CA ASN A 119 3.83 -4.90 7.26
C ASN A 119 4.62 -4.29 8.44
N THR A 120 4.87 -2.96 8.41
CA THR A 120 5.51 -2.27 9.53
C THR A 120 4.65 -2.36 10.79
N PHE A 121 3.31 -2.24 10.64
CA PHE A 121 2.40 -2.42 11.77
C PHE A 121 2.48 -3.84 12.36
N ASP A 122 2.64 -4.87 11.50
CA ASP A 122 2.83 -6.24 11.97
C ASP A 122 4.14 -6.40 12.76
N ASP A 123 5.22 -5.82 12.26
CA ASP A 123 6.53 -5.82 12.92
C ASP A 123 6.48 -5.08 14.26
N ASP A 124 5.76 -3.98 14.35
CA ASP A 124 5.60 -3.21 15.59
C ASP A 124 4.79 -3.99 16.63
N ILE A 125 3.75 -4.71 16.20
CA ILE A 125 3.00 -5.63 17.06
C ILE A 125 3.92 -6.77 17.57
N VAL A 126 4.74 -7.38 16.70
CA VAL A 126 5.72 -8.41 17.12
C VAL A 126 6.68 -7.86 18.17
N LYS A 127 7.23 -6.65 17.95
CA LYS A 127 8.14 -5.98 18.87
C LYS A 127 7.47 -5.68 20.21
N TYR A 128 6.25 -5.14 20.18
CA TYR A 128 5.46 -4.81 21.36
C TYR A 128 5.17 -6.04 22.23
N VAL A 129 4.64 -7.10 21.61
CA VAL A 129 4.33 -8.36 22.31
C VAL A 129 5.59 -9.00 22.90
N LYS A 130 6.68 -8.98 22.14
CA LYS A 130 7.99 -9.46 22.62
C LYS A 130 8.47 -8.67 23.83
N LYS A 131 8.39 -7.34 23.77
CA LYS A 131 8.87 -6.45 24.86
C LYS A 131 8.02 -6.56 26.11
N LYS A 132 6.68 -6.56 25.97
CA LYS A 132 5.76 -6.50 27.11
C LYS A 132 5.54 -7.86 27.78
N TYR A 133 5.42 -8.93 26.97
CA TYR A 133 5.03 -10.25 27.45
C TYR A 133 6.13 -11.30 27.42
N SER A 134 7.32 -10.95 26.91
CA SER A 134 8.41 -11.90 26.60
C SER A 134 7.91 -13.05 25.73
N LEU A 135 6.97 -12.78 24.82
CA LEU A 135 6.31 -13.76 23.97
C LEU A 135 6.75 -13.57 22.53
N LEU A 136 7.24 -14.64 21.91
CA LEU A 136 7.57 -14.65 20.47
C LEU A 136 6.36 -15.12 19.67
N ILE A 137 5.89 -14.26 18.77
CA ILE A 137 4.84 -14.55 17.78
C ILE A 137 5.41 -14.42 16.37
N GLY A 138 4.81 -15.08 15.39
CA GLY A 138 5.18 -14.95 13.98
C GLY A 138 4.39 -13.86 13.26
N GLU A 139 4.87 -13.42 12.07
CA GLU A 139 4.24 -12.39 11.24
C GLU A 139 2.75 -12.66 10.98
N ARG A 140 2.37 -13.89 10.63
CA ARG A 140 0.95 -14.26 10.40
C ARG A 140 0.08 -14.06 11.62
N THR A 141 0.63 -14.28 12.81
CA THR A 141 -0.09 -14.05 14.06
C THR A 141 -0.26 -12.56 14.31
N ALA A 142 0.78 -11.75 14.04
CA ALA A 142 0.72 -10.30 14.16
C ALA A 142 -0.30 -9.71 13.16
N GLU A 143 -0.29 -10.14 11.91
CA GLU A 143 -1.29 -9.73 10.90
C GLU A 143 -2.72 -10.06 11.34
N LYS A 144 -2.95 -11.26 11.91
CA LYS A 144 -4.25 -11.64 12.48
C LYS A 144 -4.66 -10.69 13.61
N ILE A 145 -3.75 -10.42 14.54
CA ILE A 145 -3.98 -9.50 15.67
C ILE A 145 -4.32 -8.10 15.13
N LYS A 146 -3.55 -7.59 14.17
CA LYS A 146 -3.82 -6.29 13.52
C LYS A 146 -5.24 -6.23 12.93
N LYS A 147 -5.66 -7.27 12.21
CA LYS A 147 -6.99 -7.33 11.58
C LYS A 147 -8.13 -7.42 12.61
N GLU A 148 -7.90 -8.08 13.75
CA GLU A 148 -8.92 -8.26 14.78
C GLU A 148 -8.98 -7.08 15.75
N LEU A 149 -7.84 -6.57 16.22
CA LEU A 149 -7.75 -5.56 17.28
C LEU A 149 -7.23 -4.19 16.80
N GLY A 150 -6.68 -4.09 15.59
CA GLY A 150 -6.05 -2.88 15.09
C GLY A 150 -7.00 -1.69 15.10
N THR A 151 -6.57 -0.59 15.71
CA THR A 151 -7.28 0.68 15.75
C THR A 151 -6.27 1.82 15.75
N ALA A 152 -6.64 2.93 15.10
CA ALA A 152 -5.79 4.13 15.02
C ALA A 152 -6.00 5.10 16.20
N VAL A 153 -7.00 4.84 17.04
CA VAL A 153 -7.28 5.61 18.27
C VAL A 153 -7.62 4.66 19.41
N PRO A 154 -7.40 5.06 20.67
CA PRO A 154 -7.86 4.26 21.82
C PRO A 154 -9.38 4.07 21.78
N LEU A 155 -9.85 2.87 22.12
CA LEU A 155 -11.27 2.57 22.25
C LEU A 155 -11.71 2.75 23.71
N GLU A 156 -12.89 3.34 23.92
CA GLU A 156 -13.50 3.46 25.26
C GLU A 156 -13.78 2.08 25.88
N VAL A 157 -14.22 1.13 25.05
CA VAL A 157 -14.44 -0.27 25.44
C VAL A 157 -13.38 -1.11 24.72
N GLU A 158 -12.41 -1.60 25.50
CA GLU A 158 -11.34 -2.43 24.96
C GLU A 158 -11.86 -3.79 24.50
N GLU A 159 -11.47 -4.18 23.30
CA GLU A 159 -11.60 -5.55 22.83
C GLU A 159 -10.38 -6.36 23.25
N VAL A 160 -10.57 -7.60 23.66
CA VAL A 160 -9.49 -8.46 24.17
C VAL A 160 -9.53 -9.82 23.48
N ILE A 161 -8.38 -10.30 23.04
CA ILE A 161 -8.22 -11.66 22.50
C ILE A 161 -7.12 -12.42 23.23
N ASP A 162 -7.20 -13.75 23.18
CA ASP A 162 -6.14 -14.64 23.65
C ASP A 162 -5.19 -14.94 22.49
N ILE A 163 -3.90 -14.59 22.65
CA ILE A 163 -2.84 -14.89 21.70
C ILE A 163 -1.89 -15.95 22.24
N LYS A 164 -1.39 -16.82 21.35
CA LYS A 164 -0.47 -17.89 21.67
C LYS A 164 0.86 -17.67 21.01
N GLY A 165 1.94 -17.94 21.73
CA GLY A 165 3.30 -17.85 21.22
C GLY A 165 4.26 -18.68 22.05
N ARG A 166 5.57 -18.53 21.79
CA ARG A 166 6.62 -19.16 22.59
C ARG A 166 7.14 -18.16 23.63
N ASP A 167 7.05 -18.54 24.88
CA ASP A 167 7.66 -17.81 26.00
C ASP A 167 9.19 -17.78 25.82
N LEU A 168 9.79 -16.59 25.81
CA LEU A 168 11.24 -16.42 25.60
C LEU A 168 12.09 -16.80 26.82
N ILE A 169 11.45 -16.91 28.01
CA ILE A 169 12.15 -17.26 29.25
C ILE A 169 12.21 -18.78 29.40
N THR A 170 11.06 -19.45 29.22
CA THR A 170 10.91 -20.90 29.44
C THR A 170 11.08 -21.73 28.17
N GLY A 171 10.93 -21.10 27.00
CA GLY A 171 10.90 -21.78 25.70
C GLY A 171 9.59 -22.52 25.40
N LEU A 172 8.64 -22.55 26.31
CA LEU A 172 7.39 -23.30 26.22
C LEU A 172 6.26 -22.47 25.57
N PRO A 173 5.19 -23.14 25.07
CA PRO A 173 3.99 -22.41 24.64
C PRO A 173 3.34 -21.65 25.80
N LYS A 174 2.94 -20.41 25.51
CA LYS A 174 2.26 -19.53 26.48
C LYS A 174 1.10 -18.80 25.80
N THR A 175 0.04 -18.58 26.55
CA THR A 175 -1.12 -17.77 26.13
C THR A 175 -1.14 -16.49 26.96
N VAL A 176 -1.37 -15.35 26.32
CA VAL A 176 -1.57 -14.05 26.98
C VAL A 176 -2.80 -13.36 26.40
N LYS A 177 -3.40 -12.47 27.18
CA LYS A 177 -4.48 -11.58 26.73
C LYS A 177 -3.86 -10.31 26.18
N LEU A 178 -4.38 -9.85 25.05
CA LEU A 178 -3.95 -8.64 24.37
C LEU A 178 -5.17 -7.79 24.02
N SER A 179 -5.10 -6.49 24.32
CA SER A 179 -6.21 -5.56 24.09
C SER A 179 -6.03 -4.68 22.85
N SER A 180 -7.13 -4.13 22.36
CA SER A 180 -7.12 -3.18 21.22
C SER A 180 -6.30 -1.92 21.52
N ASN A 181 -6.34 -1.40 22.78
CA ASN A 181 -5.57 -0.22 23.15
C ASN A 181 -4.07 -0.51 23.19
N GLU A 182 -3.67 -1.74 23.52
CA GLU A 182 -2.26 -2.17 23.40
C GLU A 182 -1.80 -2.24 21.95
N ILE A 183 -2.68 -2.63 21.02
CA ILE A 183 -2.33 -2.61 19.60
C ILE A 183 -2.22 -1.19 19.07
N TYR A 184 -3.12 -0.28 19.51
CA TYR A 184 -2.95 1.14 19.23
C TYR A 184 -1.58 1.65 19.70
N GLU A 185 -1.19 1.37 20.95
CA GLU A 185 0.12 1.76 21.48
C GLU A 185 1.28 1.20 20.63
N ALA A 186 1.14 -0.03 20.12
CA ALA A 186 2.17 -0.68 19.33
C ALA A 186 2.38 0.01 17.97
N ILE A 187 1.31 0.40 17.27
CA ILE A 187 1.36 0.90 15.88
C ILE A 187 1.28 2.42 15.77
N ARG A 188 0.99 3.13 16.87
CA ARG A 188 0.75 4.57 16.90
C ARG A 188 1.84 5.37 16.21
N ASP A 189 3.09 5.10 16.51
CA ASP A 189 4.21 5.89 15.99
C ASP A 189 4.31 5.76 14.46
N SER A 190 4.07 4.56 13.91
CA SER A 190 4.03 4.32 12.46
C SER A 190 2.83 5.01 11.79
N LEU A 191 1.65 5.06 12.46
CA LEU A 191 0.50 5.80 11.95
C LEU A 191 0.78 7.30 11.89
N TYR A 192 1.34 7.88 12.96
CA TYR A 192 1.68 9.31 13.00
C TYR A 192 2.79 9.67 12.01
N GLU A 193 3.70 8.76 11.70
CA GLU A 193 4.70 9.00 10.66
C GLU A 193 4.06 9.14 9.28
N ILE A 194 3.06 8.31 8.94
CA ILE A 194 2.27 8.47 7.70
C ILE A 194 1.54 9.82 7.71
N ILE A 195 0.87 10.19 8.80
CA ILE A 195 0.16 11.45 8.94
C ILE A 195 1.09 12.66 8.75
N ASN A 196 2.25 12.66 9.40
CA ASN A 196 3.21 13.75 9.30
C ASN A 196 3.72 13.92 7.87
N ASN A 197 4.01 12.82 7.18
CA ASN A 197 4.41 12.87 5.78
C ASN A 197 3.27 13.32 4.85
N THR A 198 2.02 13.02 5.20
CA THR A 198 0.83 13.55 4.50
C THR A 198 0.77 15.07 4.62
N LYS A 199 0.99 15.60 5.83
CA LYS A 199 1.06 17.06 6.07
C LYS A 199 2.20 17.72 5.29
N GLU A 200 3.38 17.10 5.23
CA GLU A 200 4.50 17.62 4.43
C GLU A 200 4.19 17.67 2.92
N VAL A 201 3.42 16.72 2.39
CA VAL A 201 3.00 16.73 0.98
C VAL A 201 2.02 17.87 0.74
N LEU A 202 1.06 18.10 1.66
CA LEU A 202 0.13 19.22 1.59
C LEU A 202 0.86 20.58 1.68
N GLU A 203 1.87 20.71 2.53
CA GLU A 203 2.68 21.95 2.66
C GLU A 203 3.45 22.29 1.38
N LYS A 204 3.84 21.29 0.59
CA LYS A 204 4.55 21.46 -0.68
C LYS A 204 3.62 21.67 -1.88
N CYS A 205 2.32 21.47 -1.68
CA CYS A 205 1.31 21.61 -2.72
C CYS A 205 1.09 23.08 -3.08
N PRO A 206 0.92 23.42 -4.38
CA PRO A 206 0.47 24.75 -4.78
C PRO A 206 -0.84 25.15 -4.08
N PRO A 207 -0.96 26.42 -3.59
CA PRO A 207 -2.13 26.83 -2.81
C PRO A 207 -3.47 26.63 -3.51
N GLU A 208 -3.52 26.80 -4.82
CA GLU A 208 -4.73 26.61 -5.63
C GLU A 208 -5.24 25.17 -5.53
N LEU A 209 -4.34 24.19 -5.63
CA LEU A 209 -4.70 22.78 -5.54
C LEU A 209 -5.03 22.36 -4.10
N VAL A 210 -4.49 23.02 -3.08
CA VAL A 210 -4.88 22.78 -1.69
C VAL A 210 -6.34 23.14 -1.46
N VAL A 211 -6.83 24.21 -2.08
CA VAL A 211 -8.25 24.58 -2.02
C VAL A 211 -9.13 23.50 -2.63
N ASP A 212 -8.74 22.99 -3.79
CA ASP A 212 -9.47 21.88 -4.41
C ASP A 212 -9.50 20.63 -3.51
N ILE A 213 -8.38 20.32 -2.85
CA ILE A 213 -8.29 19.17 -1.92
C ILE A 213 -9.17 19.38 -0.67
N LEU A 214 -9.35 20.61 -0.20
CA LEU A 214 -10.28 20.90 0.89
C LEU A 214 -11.73 20.58 0.50
N ASP A 215 -12.10 20.84 -0.74
CA ASP A 215 -13.44 20.58 -1.27
C ASP A 215 -13.62 19.10 -1.68
N ASN A 216 -12.64 18.51 -2.35
CA ASN A 216 -12.68 17.14 -2.86
C ASN A 216 -12.37 16.08 -1.78
N GLY A 217 -11.62 16.44 -0.75
CA GLY A 217 -11.14 15.53 0.28
C GLY A 217 -9.91 14.71 -0.13
N ILE A 218 -9.48 13.86 0.80
CA ILE A 218 -8.36 12.91 0.63
C ILE A 218 -8.93 11.51 0.47
N VAL A 219 -8.49 10.76 -0.54
CA VAL A 219 -8.85 9.37 -0.72
C VAL A 219 -7.77 8.48 -0.09
N MET A 220 -8.15 7.63 0.86
CA MET A 220 -7.29 6.59 1.42
C MET A 220 -7.61 5.24 0.78
N THR A 221 -6.57 4.51 0.39
CA THR A 221 -6.67 3.18 -0.22
C THR A 221 -5.53 2.26 0.25
N GLY A 222 -5.48 1.04 -0.29
CA GLY A 222 -4.55 0.01 0.17
C GLY A 222 -5.02 -0.73 1.42
N GLY A 223 -4.41 -1.88 1.70
CA GLY A 223 -4.81 -2.73 2.82
C GLY A 223 -4.55 -2.13 4.20
N GLY A 224 -3.55 -1.25 4.32
CA GLY A 224 -3.22 -0.55 5.56
C GLY A 224 -4.25 0.50 5.96
N SER A 225 -4.99 1.06 4.99
CA SER A 225 -6.08 2.02 5.25
C SER A 225 -7.28 1.41 5.98
N LEU A 226 -7.36 0.07 6.02
CA LEU A 226 -8.43 -0.67 6.71
C LEU A 226 -8.25 -0.75 8.23
N VAL A 227 -7.16 -0.23 8.79
CA VAL A 227 -7.04 -0.08 10.25
C VAL A 227 -8.18 0.80 10.75
N ARG A 228 -8.94 0.29 11.75
CA ARG A 228 -10.12 0.99 12.27
C ARG A 228 -9.79 2.42 12.72
N ASN A 229 -10.67 3.36 12.43
CA ASN A 229 -10.56 4.78 12.76
C ASN A 229 -9.35 5.50 12.14
N PHE A 230 -8.62 4.91 11.18
CA PHE A 230 -7.47 5.58 10.60
C PHE A 230 -7.89 6.75 9.69
N THR A 231 -8.98 6.62 8.95
CA THR A 231 -9.57 7.75 8.21
C THR A 231 -9.96 8.89 9.13
N ASN A 232 -10.60 8.58 10.26
CA ASN A 232 -11.03 9.58 11.25
C ASN A 232 -9.82 10.30 11.87
N LEU A 233 -8.77 9.55 12.24
CA LEU A 233 -7.53 10.13 12.77
C LEU A 233 -6.84 11.01 11.73
N MET A 234 -6.78 10.58 10.46
CA MET A 234 -6.21 11.35 9.37
C MET A 234 -7.00 12.65 9.14
N GLU A 235 -8.34 12.59 9.15
CA GLU A 235 -9.22 13.75 9.04
C GLU A 235 -9.04 14.71 10.22
N GLU A 236 -8.97 14.19 11.46
CA GLU A 236 -8.72 15.00 12.65
C GLU A 236 -7.38 15.75 12.56
N GLU A 237 -6.35 15.09 12.09
CA GLU A 237 -4.99 15.62 12.04
C GLU A 237 -4.72 16.55 10.86
N THR A 238 -5.37 16.33 9.71
CA THR A 238 -5.22 17.16 8.50
C THR A 238 -6.25 18.26 8.39
N LYS A 239 -7.39 18.16 9.08
CA LYS A 239 -8.58 19.02 8.97
C LYS A 239 -9.21 18.99 7.57
N ILE A 240 -8.97 17.94 6.81
CA ILE A 240 -9.53 17.71 5.47
C ILE A 240 -10.37 16.43 5.55
N THR A 241 -11.53 16.41 4.91
CA THR A 241 -12.39 15.21 4.87
C THR A 241 -11.64 14.04 4.22
N VAL A 242 -11.74 12.86 4.82
CA VAL A 242 -11.01 11.67 4.37
C VAL A 242 -11.97 10.55 4.02
N PHE A 243 -11.88 10.07 2.78
CA PHE A 243 -12.71 8.99 2.27
C PHE A 243 -11.90 7.70 2.13
N LEU A 244 -12.47 6.58 2.57
CA LEU A 244 -11.94 5.27 2.24
C LEU A 244 -12.44 4.88 0.85
N ALA A 245 -11.54 4.45 -0.04
CA ALA A 245 -11.92 3.94 -1.36
C ALA A 245 -12.92 2.78 -1.22
N GLU A 246 -13.83 2.62 -2.16
CA GLU A 246 -14.85 1.54 -2.13
C GLU A 246 -14.22 0.15 -2.07
N LYS A 247 -13.10 -0.03 -2.80
CA LYS A 247 -12.34 -1.29 -2.86
C LYS A 247 -10.85 -1.06 -2.58
N PRO A 248 -10.46 -0.78 -1.32
CA PRO A 248 -9.10 -0.35 -1.03
C PRO A 248 -8.02 -1.35 -1.44
N LEU A 249 -8.28 -2.65 -1.33
CA LEU A 249 -7.35 -3.71 -1.73
C LEU A 249 -7.19 -3.86 -3.25
N GLU A 250 -8.14 -3.33 -4.03
CA GLU A 250 -8.21 -3.53 -5.47
C GLU A 250 -7.97 -2.24 -6.26
N SER A 251 -7.95 -1.07 -5.61
CA SER A 251 -7.91 0.24 -6.29
C SER A 251 -6.74 0.34 -7.27
N VAL A 252 -5.53 -0.06 -6.86
CA VAL A 252 -4.34 0.00 -7.73
C VAL A 252 -4.50 -0.89 -8.97
N VAL A 253 -4.96 -2.12 -8.80
CA VAL A 253 -5.12 -3.04 -9.94
C VAL A 253 -6.28 -2.62 -10.86
N LEU A 254 -7.37 -2.09 -10.31
CA LEU A 254 -8.48 -1.56 -11.10
C LEU A 254 -8.03 -0.33 -11.90
N GLY A 255 -7.30 0.58 -11.28
CA GLY A 255 -6.77 1.77 -11.95
C GLY A 255 -5.74 1.43 -13.04
N GLY A 256 -4.86 0.44 -12.79
CA GLY A 256 -3.99 -0.11 -13.82
C GLY A 256 -4.77 -0.66 -15.02
N GLY A 257 -5.90 -1.32 -14.78
CA GLY A 257 -6.83 -1.76 -15.82
C GLY A 257 -7.46 -0.58 -16.58
N MET A 258 -7.98 0.42 -15.86
CA MET A 258 -8.58 1.63 -16.45
C MET A 258 -7.60 2.44 -17.28
N ALA A 259 -6.31 2.42 -16.94
CA ALA A 259 -5.27 3.09 -17.72
C ALA A 259 -5.14 2.55 -19.15
N PHE A 260 -5.49 1.28 -19.41
CA PHE A 260 -5.54 0.73 -20.78
C PHE A 260 -6.62 1.37 -21.65
N ASP A 261 -7.74 1.81 -21.06
CA ASP A 261 -8.83 2.46 -21.76
C ASP A 261 -8.56 3.93 -22.06
N ASN A 262 -7.66 4.56 -21.29
CA ASN A 262 -7.24 5.95 -21.48
C ASN A 262 -6.05 6.04 -22.47
N LYS A 263 -6.35 6.23 -23.76
CA LYS A 263 -5.33 6.29 -24.81
C LYS A 263 -4.33 7.44 -24.64
N ASN A 264 -4.72 8.54 -24.03
CA ASN A 264 -3.82 9.69 -23.81
C ASN A 264 -2.84 9.36 -22.70
N LEU A 265 -3.34 8.88 -21.56
CA LEU A 265 -2.50 8.43 -20.47
C LEU A 265 -1.56 7.30 -20.90
N LEU A 266 -2.06 6.31 -21.64
CA LEU A 266 -1.24 5.17 -22.10
C LEU A 266 -0.03 5.60 -22.94
N ARG A 267 -0.13 6.72 -23.71
CA ARG A 267 0.98 7.28 -24.51
C ARG A 267 2.05 7.94 -23.65
N THR A 268 1.73 8.41 -22.46
CA THR A 268 2.69 9.06 -21.56
C THR A 268 3.42 8.05 -20.68
N LEU A 269 2.86 6.85 -20.50
CA LEU A 269 3.45 5.81 -19.66
C LEU A 269 4.72 5.23 -20.27
N GLN A 270 5.66 4.87 -19.40
CA GLN A 270 6.86 4.14 -19.82
C GLN A 270 6.50 2.77 -20.37
N MET A 271 7.04 2.40 -21.52
CA MET A 271 6.72 1.15 -22.22
C MET A 271 7.98 0.42 -22.68
N LYS A 272 7.92 -0.93 -22.62
CA LYS A 272 8.88 -1.83 -23.26
C LYS A 272 8.14 -2.76 -24.21
N GLU A 273 8.55 -2.82 -25.47
CA GLU A 273 8.10 -3.85 -26.41
C GLU A 273 9.04 -5.05 -26.34
N ASN A 274 8.46 -6.22 -26.13
CA ASN A 274 9.20 -7.50 -26.20
C ASN A 274 9.02 -8.09 -27.60
N THR A 275 10.06 -7.97 -28.42
CA THR A 275 10.15 -8.61 -29.74
C THR A 275 10.19 -10.14 -29.67
#